data_1ebc6cbf4e4d46244ae64aaab81757c1
#
_entry.id   1ebc6cbf4e4d46244ae64aaab81757c1
#
_cell.length_a   1.000
_cell.length_b   1.000
_cell.length_c   1.000
_cell.angle_alpha   90.00
_cell.angle_beta   90.00
_cell.angle_gamma   90.00
#
_symmetry.space_group_name_H-M   'P 1'
#
loop_
_entity.id
_entity.type
_entity.pdbx_description
1 polymer ?
#
loop_
_entity_poly.entity_id
_entity_poly.type
_entity_poly.pdbx_seq_one_letter_code
_entity_poly.pdbx_strand_id
1 'polypeptide(L)'
;MIPEFNVDGNLPEGIHSFGEEEFFDHFATQSVRRKWLGERLREVIALAKSTRKVERIFIWGSFVTAKESPNDVDILLIMSEDFQI
;
A
#
# COMPACT_ATOMS: atom_id res chain seq x y z
N MET A 1 13.61 3.08 1.42
CA MET A 1 13.42 4.51 1.09
C MET A 1 12.48 4.67 -0.09
N ILE A 2 11.52 5.55 0.04
CA ILE A 2 10.54 5.77 -1.03
C ILE A 2 11.12 6.74 -2.05
N PRO A 3 11.17 6.38 -3.34
CA PRO A 3 11.70 7.29 -4.36
C PRO A 3 10.77 8.49 -4.58
N GLU A 4 11.31 9.58 -5.10
CA GLU A 4 10.54 10.76 -5.43
C GLU A 4 9.59 10.48 -6.60
N PHE A 5 8.45 11.17 -6.59
CA PHE A 5 7.53 11.10 -7.71
C PHE A 5 8.14 11.73 -8.96
N ASN A 6 7.77 11.19 -10.12
CA ASN A 6 8.15 11.80 -11.38
C ASN A 6 7.27 13.02 -11.69
N VAL A 7 7.48 13.62 -12.86
CA VAL A 7 6.76 14.84 -13.26
C VAL A 7 5.25 14.63 -13.35
N ASP A 8 4.80 13.40 -13.59
CA ASP A 8 3.37 13.07 -13.67
C ASP A 8 2.77 12.73 -12.32
N GLY A 9 3.54 12.78 -11.24
CA GLY A 9 3.07 12.45 -9.90
C GLY A 9 3.03 10.97 -9.62
N ASN A 10 3.73 10.17 -10.40
CA ASN A 10 3.82 8.72 -10.21
C ASN A 10 5.18 8.32 -9.69
N LEU A 11 5.24 7.15 -9.03
CA LEU A 11 6.53 6.56 -8.71
C LEU A 11 7.24 6.15 -9.99
N PRO A 12 8.58 6.13 -10.01
CA PRO A 12 9.30 5.61 -11.16
C PRO A 12 8.85 4.19 -11.49
N GLU A 13 8.99 3.78 -12.76
CA GLU A 13 8.63 2.44 -13.17
C GLU A 13 9.39 1.39 -12.35
N GLY A 14 8.76 0.23 -12.16
CA GLY A 14 9.36 -0.90 -11.47
C GLY A 14 8.65 -1.21 -10.16
N ILE A 15 9.18 -2.22 -9.47
CA ILE A 15 8.67 -2.64 -8.17
C ILE A 15 9.58 -2.03 -7.11
N HIS A 16 8.97 -1.36 -6.12
CA HIS A 16 9.69 -0.72 -5.03
C HIS A 16 9.29 -1.37 -3.72
N SER A 17 10.28 -1.67 -2.87
CA SER A 17 10.05 -2.30 -1.58
C SER A 17 10.18 -1.29 -0.45
N PHE A 18 9.22 -1.30 0.47
CA PHE A 18 9.20 -0.40 1.63
C PHE A 18 8.89 -1.17 2.89
N GLY A 19 9.32 -0.62 4.03
CA GLY A 19 8.78 -1.05 5.32
C GLY A 19 7.35 -0.60 5.48
N GLU A 20 6.56 -1.32 6.26
CA GLU A 20 5.15 -1.01 6.46
C GLU A 20 4.94 0.39 7.04
N GLU A 21 5.66 0.73 8.12
CA GLU A 21 5.52 2.05 8.73
C GLU A 21 5.97 3.17 7.81
N GLU A 22 7.05 2.97 7.08
CA GLU A 22 7.51 3.94 6.09
C GLU A 22 6.44 4.20 5.03
N PHE A 23 5.81 3.13 4.56
CA PHE A 23 4.75 3.23 3.56
C PHE A 23 3.57 4.06 4.08
N PHE A 24 3.06 3.75 5.26
CA PHE A 24 1.90 4.47 5.81
C PHE A 24 2.23 5.91 6.18
N ASP A 25 3.40 6.17 6.71
CA ASP A 25 3.83 7.53 7.02
C ASP A 25 3.88 8.40 5.77
N HIS A 26 4.27 7.81 4.65
CA HIS A 26 4.40 8.56 3.39
C HIS A 26 3.07 8.76 2.67
N PHE A 27 2.23 7.71 2.58
CA PHE A 27 1.04 7.73 1.73
C PHE A 27 -0.27 7.94 2.47
N ALA A 28 -0.33 7.73 3.78
CA ALA A 28 -1.59 7.69 4.52
C ALA A 28 -1.79 8.88 5.47
N THR A 29 -1.07 10.00 5.28
CA THR A 29 -1.09 11.08 6.27
C THR A 29 -1.52 12.45 5.76
N GLN A 30 -1.43 12.72 4.48
CA GLN A 30 -1.47 14.09 3.96
C GLN A 30 -2.85 14.66 3.70
N SER A 31 -3.89 13.85 3.74
CA SER A 31 -5.25 14.32 3.54
C SER A 31 -6.25 13.42 4.26
N VAL A 32 -7.46 13.91 4.44
CA VAL A 32 -8.53 13.12 5.06
C VAL A 32 -8.78 11.85 4.27
N ARG A 33 -8.83 11.96 2.94
CA ARG A 33 -9.04 10.81 2.07
C ARG A 33 -7.93 9.78 2.20
N ARG A 34 -6.68 10.24 2.23
CA ARG A 34 -5.53 9.34 2.41
C ARG A 34 -5.54 8.64 3.76
N LYS A 35 -5.91 9.36 4.81
CA LYS A 35 -6.01 8.75 6.14
C LYS A 35 -7.10 7.68 6.17
N TRP A 36 -8.24 7.97 5.55
CA TRP A 36 -9.35 7.01 5.51
C TRP A 36 -8.96 5.75 4.73
N LEU A 37 -8.41 5.90 3.53
CA LEU A 37 -7.96 4.76 2.73
C LEU A 37 -6.85 3.99 3.45
N GLY A 38 -5.93 4.69 4.10
CA GLY A 38 -4.85 4.07 4.87
C GLY A 38 -5.38 3.22 6.01
N GLU A 39 -6.40 3.69 6.72
CA GLU A 39 -7.01 2.91 7.79
C GLU A 39 -7.65 1.64 7.26
N ARG A 40 -8.37 1.73 6.14
CA ARG A 40 -8.96 0.55 5.51
C ARG A 40 -7.90 -0.43 5.06
N LEU A 41 -6.81 0.07 4.49
CA LEU A 41 -5.70 -0.76 4.07
C LEU A 41 -5.01 -1.44 5.24
N ARG A 42 -4.80 -0.71 6.36
CA ARG A 42 -4.23 -1.31 7.56
C ARG A 42 -5.10 -2.45 8.10
N GLU A 43 -6.41 -2.30 8.07
CA GLU A 43 -7.32 -3.36 8.51
C GLU A 43 -7.17 -4.61 7.67
N VAL A 44 -7.10 -4.46 6.33
CA VAL A 44 -6.91 -5.58 5.41
C VAL A 44 -5.57 -6.28 5.67
N ILE A 45 -4.50 -5.49 5.79
CA ILE A 45 -3.17 -6.03 6.04
C ILE A 45 -3.10 -6.75 7.39
N ALA A 46 -3.68 -6.16 8.43
CA ALA A 46 -3.69 -6.79 9.75
C ALA A 46 -4.44 -8.13 9.72
N LEU A 47 -5.57 -8.17 9.03
CA LEU A 47 -6.35 -9.40 8.89
C LEU A 47 -5.55 -10.46 8.13
N ALA A 48 -4.90 -10.08 7.03
CA ALA A 48 -4.08 -10.99 6.26
C ALA A 48 -2.90 -11.53 7.08
N LYS A 49 -2.22 -10.64 7.81
CA LYS A 49 -1.06 -11.03 8.64
C LYS A 49 -1.46 -11.93 9.80
N SER A 50 -2.70 -11.84 10.28
CA SER A 50 -3.19 -12.70 11.35
C SER A 50 -3.21 -14.17 10.95
N THR A 51 -3.23 -14.48 9.67
CA THR A 51 -3.14 -15.86 9.17
C THR A 51 -1.75 -16.45 9.32
N ARG A 52 -0.72 -15.59 9.43
CA ARG A 52 0.70 -15.96 9.41
C ARG A 52 1.13 -16.64 8.12
N LYS A 53 0.38 -16.42 7.04
CA LYS A 53 0.61 -17.07 5.75
C LYS A 53 0.92 -16.07 4.64
N VAL A 54 1.00 -14.76 4.92
CA VAL A 54 1.33 -13.75 3.92
C VAL A 54 2.82 -13.76 3.65
N GLU A 55 3.19 -13.91 2.38
CA GLU A 55 4.60 -13.81 1.95
C GLU A 55 4.93 -12.44 1.39
N ARG A 56 4.03 -11.85 0.59
CA ARG A 56 4.23 -10.54 -0.01
C ARG A 56 2.91 -9.80 -0.14
N ILE A 57 3.02 -8.47 -0.12
CA ILE A 57 1.89 -7.58 -0.34
C ILE A 57 2.30 -6.58 -1.42
N PHE A 58 1.54 -6.54 -2.51
CA PHE A 58 1.73 -5.56 -3.58
C PHE A 58 0.60 -4.54 -3.51
N ILE A 59 0.94 -3.26 -3.63
CA ILE A 59 -0.03 -2.17 -3.55
C ILE A 59 0.18 -1.25 -4.75
N TRP A 60 -0.92 -0.86 -5.40
CA TRP A 60 -0.89 0.08 -6.51
C TRP A 60 -2.18 0.91 -6.53
N GLY A 61 -2.41 1.64 -7.62
CA GLY A 61 -3.55 2.54 -7.75
C GLY A 61 -3.19 3.98 -7.40
N SER A 62 -4.16 4.85 -7.42
CA SER A 62 -3.91 6.27 -7.19
C SER A 62 -3.40 6.60 -5.80
N PHE A 63 -3.59 5.70 -4.83
CA PHE A 63 -3.08 5.88 -3.47
C PHE A 63 -1.55 6.01 -3.44
N VAL A 64 -0.84 5.33 -4.34
CA VAL A 64 0.64 5.37 -4.39
C VAL A 64 1.16 6.39 -5.40
N THR A 65 0.44 7.49 -5.55
CA THR A 65 0.82 8.63 -6.39
C THR A 65 0.78 9.90 -5.57
N ALA A 66 1.12 11.02 -6.18
CA ALA A 66 1.06 12.33 -5.55
C ALA A 66 -0.34 12.93 -5.49
N LYS A 67 -1.36 12.23 -5.96
CA LYS A 67 -2.73 12.73 -6.00
C LYS A 67 -3.22 13.05 -4.58
N GLU A 68 -3.73 14.26 -4.38
CA GLU A 68 -4.17 14.71 -3.05
C GLU A 68 -5.32 13.87 -2.52
N SER A 69 -6.28 13.55 -3.37
CA SER A 69 -7.47 12.81 -2.99
C SER A 69 -7.61 11.55 -3.86
N PRO A 70 -6.83 10.51 -3.59
CA PRO A 70 -6.88 9.32 -4.42
C PRO A 70 -8.23 8.63 -4.34
N ASN A 71 -8.64 8.04 -5.46
CA ASN A 71 -9.93 7.34 -5.55
C ASN A 71 -9.83 5.89 -5.10
N ASP A 72 -8.67 5.27 -5.27
CA ASP A 72 -8.53 3.83 -5.08
C ASP A 72 -7.17 3.46 -4.50
N VAL A 73 -7.16 2.29 -3.89
CA VAL A 73 -5.94 1.57 -3.55
C VAL A 73 -6.21 0.10 -3.90
N ASP A 74 -5.31 -0.47 -4.69
CA ASP A 74 -5.41 -1.87 -5.10
C ASP A 74 -4.36 -2.67 -4.35
N ILE A 75 -4.72 -3.88 -3.92
CA ILE A 75 -3.85 -4.73 -3.13
C ILE A 75 -3.88 -6.15 -3.67
N LEU A 76 -2.71 -6.79 -3.73
CA LEU A 76 -2.57 -8.19 -4.05
C LEU A 76 -1.79 -8.86 -2.93
N LEU A 77 -2.37 -9.89 -2.36
CA LEU A 77 -1.74 -10.68 -1.30
C LEU A 77 -1.18 -11.96 -1.88
N ILE A 78 0.11 -12.19 -1.69
CA ILE A 78 0.72 -13.46 -2.05
C ILE A 78 0.83 -14.28 -0.77
N MET A 79 0.07 -15.37 -0.71
CA MET A 79 0.00 -16.23 0.46
C MET A 79 0.91 -17.44 0.28
N SER A 80 1.32 -18.04 1.39
CA SER A 80 2.12 -19.26 1.32
C SER A 80 1.28 -20.42 0.80
N GLU A 81 1.95 -21.46 0.27
CA GLU A 81 1.28 -22.61 -0.36
C GLU A 81 0.31 -23.33 0.59
N ASP A 82 0.61 -23.32 1.87
CA ASP A 82 -0.21 -24.00 2.86
C ASP A 82 -1.37 -23.16 3.39
N PHE A 83 -1.59 -21.96 2.82
CA PHE A 83 -2.75 -21.16 3.18
C PHE A 83 -4.03 -21.80 2.64
N GLN A 84 -5.03 -21.94 3.51
CA GLN A 84 -6.33 -22.47 3.16
C GLN A 84 -7.42 -21.47 3.51
N ILE A 85 -8.32 -21.28 2.57
CA ILE A 85 -9.46 -20.39 2.73
C ILE A 85 -10.57 -21.09 3.54
#